data_e0162ee2dfcd0cb045f59bb3677f772d
#
_entry.id   e0162ee2dfcd0cb045f59bb3677f772d
#
_cell.length_a   1.000
_cell.length_b   1.000
_cell.length_c   1.000
_cell.angle_alpha   90.00
_cell.angle_beta   90.00
_cell.angle_gamma   90.00
#
_symmetry.space_group_name_H-M   'P 1'
#
loop_
_entity.id
_entity.type
_entity.pdbx_description
1 polymer ?
#
loop_
_entity_poly.entity_id
_entity_poly.type
_entity_poly.pdbx_seq_one_letter_code
_entity_poly.pdbx_strand_id
1 'polypeptide(L)'
;GTIELQSALRIRHPRITIAGQSAPGGGICLKNFPLLISADDVVVRFLRVRLGDEAGKLMDGIDISYAENVIVDHCSVSWTLDEGVNTYHGTRNITIQWCLISESLNDSLLRNGHGFAASLGGVDTSYHHNLFANHAGRNPSIAGETSHPTINLDFRNNVIFNWENRRLD
;
A
#
# COMPACT_ATOMS: atom_id res chain seq x y z
N GLY A 1 -7.71 -14.02 11.75
CA GLY A 1 -7.40 -13.37 13.01
C GLY A 1 -6.56 -12.12 12.84
N THR A 2 -6.27 -11.43 13.94
CA THR A 2 -5.39 -10.24 13.96
C THR A 2 -4.04 -10.64 14.55
N ILE A 3 -2.98 -10.21 13.88
CA ILE A 3 -1.59 -10.36 14.31
C ILE A 3 -1.09 -8.96 14.69
N GLU A 4 -0.85 -8.74 15.96
CA GLU A 4 -0.25 -7.52 16.47
C GLU A 4 1.26 -7.57 16.28
N LEU A 5 1.73 -6.92 15.22
CA LEU A 5 3.15 -6.88 14.91
C LEU A 5 3.91 -6.03 15.93
N GLN A 6 5.12 -6.44 16.27
CA GLN A 6 6.03 -5.69 17.15
C GLN A 6 7.06 -4.88 16.35
N SER A 7 7.13 -5.12 15.05
CA SER A 7 7.97 -4.40 14.09
C SER A 7 7.44 -4.63 12.69
N ALA A 8 7.93 -3.88 11.70
CA ALA A 8 7.54 -4.08 10.30
C ALA A 8 7.77 -5.53 9.84
N LEU A 9 6.75 -6.11 9.20
CA LEU A 9 6.91 -7.39 8.51
C LEU A 9 7.65 -7.13 7.20
N ARG A 10 8.86 -7.69 7.08
CA ARG A 10 9.74 -7.44 5.94
C ARG A 10 9.94 -8.67 5.08
N ILE A 11 9.62 -8.57 3.80
CA ILE A 11 9.96 -9.57 2.79
C ILE A 11 11.28 -9.13 2.15
N ARG A 12 12.36 -9.87 2.43
CA ARG A 12 13.74 -9.59 1.96
C ARG A 12 14.32 -10.68 1.06
N HIS A 13 13.56 -11.74 0.84
CA HIS A 13 13.99 -12.86 0.00
C HIS A 13 12.99 -13.08 -1.13
N PRO A 14 13.45 -13.37 -2.35
CA PRO A 14 12.58 -13.50 -3.50
C PRO A 14 11.79 -14.82 -3.49
N ARG A 15 10.82 -14.88 -4.40
CA ARG A 15 9.97 -16.06 -4.65
C ARG A 15 9.11 -16.45 -3.44
N ILE A 16 8.47 -15.46 -2.84
CA ILE A 16 7.57 -15.63 -1.72
C ILE A 16 6.13 -15.37 -2.14
N THR A 17 5.24 -16.26 -1.77
CA THR A 17 3.80 -16.05 -1.86
C THR A 17 3.18 -16.04 -0.47
N ILE A 18 2.49 -14.95 -0.12
CA ILE A 18 1.62 -14.88 1.06
C ILE A 18 0.19 -15.08 0.58
N ALA A 19 -0.39 -16.22 0.92
CA ALA A 19 -1.70 -16.65 0.48
C ALA A 19 -2.73 -16.52 1.62
N GLY A 20 -3.18 -15.30 1.91
CA GLY A 20 -4.10 -15.01 3.01
C GLY A 20 -5.49 -15.66 2.86
N GLN A 21 -5.90 -16.01 1.64
CA GLN A 21 -7.18 -16.69 1.38
C GLN A 21 -7.25 -18.10 1.99
N SER A 22 -6.13 -18.70 2.32
CA SER A 22 -6.10 -20.01 3.00
C SER A 22 -6.37 -19.93 4.49
N ALA A 23 -6.40 -18.75 5.06
CA ALA A 23 -6.67 -18.56 6.48
C ALA A 23 -8.16 -18.75 6.81
N PRO A 24 -8.48 -19.40 7.92
CA PRO A 24 -9.88 -19.64 8.31
C PRO A 24 -10.58 -18.35 8.78
N GLY A 25 -11.91 -18.40 8.82
CA GLY A 25 -12.76 -17.34 9.34
C GLY A 25 -12.62 -16.03 8.59
N GLY A 26 -12.42 -14.92 9.28
CA GLY A 26 -12.29 -13.60 8.70
C GLY A 26 -10.92 -13.28 8.07
N GLY A 27 -10.06 -14.28 7.84
CA GLY A 27 -8.73 -14.07 7.25
C GLY A 27 -7.71 -13.47 8.23
N ILE A 28 -6.65 -12.87 7.69
CA ILE A 28 -5.52 -12.32 8.45
C ILE A 28 -5.51 -10.79 8.38
N CYS A 29 -5.33 -10.17 9.53
CA CYS A 29 -5.09 -8.75 9.68
C CYS A 29 -3.74 -8.51 10.37
N LEU A 30 -2.88 -7.71 9.74
CA LEU A 30 -1.65 -7.20 10.34
C LEU A 30 -1.96 -5.85 10.99
N LYS A 31 -1.63 -5.68 12.26
CA LYS A 31 -1.87 -4.46 13.03
C LYS A 31 -0.57 -3.83 13.50
N ASN A 32 -0.56 -2.54 13.72
CA ASN A 32 0.49 -1.69 14.30
C ASN A 32 1.68 -1.38 13.39
N PHE A 33 2.14 -2.29 12.54
CA PHE A 33 3.31 -2.07 11.70
C PHE A 33 3.06 -2.47 10.24
N PRO A 34 3.83 -1.89 9.29
CA PRO A 34 3.63 -2.10 7.87
C PRO A 34 4.10 -3.46 7.37
N LEU A 35 3.64 -3.78 6.15
CA LEU A 35 4.23 -4.78 5.28
C LEU A 35 5.22 -4.09 4.35
N LEU A 36 6.49 -4.43 4.43
CA LEU A 36 7.57 -3.91 3.57
C LEU A 36 8.08 -5.00 2.64
N ILE A 37 8.11 -4.71 1.34
CA ILE A 37 8.55 -5.64 0.30
C ILE A 37 9.77 -5.03 -0.38
N SER A 38 10.93 -5.67 -0.19
CA SER A 38 12.20 -5.28 -0.82
C SER A 38 12.91 -6.52 -1.39
N ALA A 39 12.15 -7.30 -2.14
CA ALA A 39 12.61 -8.52 -2.81
C ALA A 39 11.75 -8.78 -4.04
N ASP A 40 12.31 -9.49 -5.01
CA ASP A 40 11.68 -9.78 -6.28
C ASP A 40 10.78 -11.03 -6.23
N ASP A 41 9.92 -11.16 -7.24
CA ASP A 41 9.07 -12.33 -7.41
C ASP A 41 8.17 -12.60 -6.18
N VAL A 42 7.46 -11.57 -5.71
CA VAL A 42 6.62 -11.65 -4.52
C VAL A 42 5.14 -11.53 -4.88
N VAL A 43 4.33 -12.40 -4.30
CA VAL A 43 2.87 -12.35 -4.41
C VAL A 43 2.26 -12.22 -3.02
N VAL A 44 1.43 -11.19 -2.80
CA VAL A 44 0.70 -10.98 -1.55
C VAL A 44 -0.79 -10.92 -1.85
N ARG A 45 -1.57 -11.78 -1.23
CA ARG A 45 -3.00 -11.88 -1.49
C ARG A 45 -3.83 -12.00 -0.22
N PHE A 46 -4.99 -11.35 -0.23
CA PHE A 46 -6.04 -11.46 0.80
C PHE A 46 -5.55 -11.15 2.21
N LEU A 47 -4.72 -10.13 2.37
CA LEU A 47 -4.35 -9.59 3.68
C LEU A 47 -5.10 -8.29 3.99
N ARG A 48 -5.30 -8.05 5.25
CA ARG A 48 -5.69 -6.74 5.77
C ARG A 48 -4.51 -6.12 6.52
N VAL A 49 -4.23 -4.85 6.26
CA VAL A 49 -3.22 -4.07 6.97
C VAL A 49 -3.92 -2.91 7.66
N ARG A 50 -3.80 -2.82 8.97
CA ARG A 50 -4.44 -1.81 9.81
C ARG A 50 -3.40 -1.27 10.80
N LEU A 51 -2.74 -0.17 10.44
CA LEU A 51 -1.68 0.36 11.27
C LEU A 51 -2.22 0.92 12.59
N GLY A 52 -3.07 1.91 12.51
CA GLY A 52 -3.39 2.73 13.67
C GLY A 52 -2.20 3.59 14.13
N ASP A 53 -2.39 4.37 15.15
CA ASP A 53 -1.35 5.28 15.69
C ASP A 53 -0.72 4.79 17.02
N GLU A 54 -1.14 3.63 17.52
CA GLU A 54 -0.64 3.05 18.77
C GLU A 54 0.87 2.76 18.75
N ALA A 55 1.43 2.45 17.58
CA ALA A 55 2.88 2.19 17.43
C ALA A 55 3.76 3.45 17.58
N GLY A 56 3.15 4.63 17.58
CA GLY A 56 3.85 5.91 17.73
C GLY A 56 4.82 6.24 16.61
N LYS A 57 4.57 5.78 15.37
CA LYS A 57 5.44 5.99 14.21
C LYS A 57 4.63 6.32 12.97
N LEU A 58 5.10 7.30 12.20
CA LEU A 58 4.58 7.61 10.87
C LEU A 58 5.08 6.54 9.89
N MET A 59 4.15 5.84 9.23
CA MET A 59 4.48 4.72 8.35
C MET A 59 3.39 4.53 7.30
N ASP A 60 3.82 4.06 6.13
CA ASP A 60 2.94 3.55 5.08
C ASP A 60 2.31 2.21 5.48
N GLY A 61 1.26 1.81 4.82
CA GLY A 61 0.64 0.52 5.06
C GLY A 61 1.38 -0.64 4.38
N ILE A 62 1.53 -0.54 3.06
CA ILE A 62 2.33 -1.44 2.24
C ILE A 62 3.34 -0.59 1.48
N ASP A 63 4.61 -0.84 1.70
CA ASP A 63 5.70 -0.20 0.97
C ASP A 63 6.46 -1.24 0.14
N ILE A 64 6.56 -0.98 -1.17
CA ILE A 64 7.34 -1.78 -2.11
C ILE A 64 8.47 -0.90 -2.62
N SER A 65 9.69 -1.31 -2.37
CA SER A 65 10.87 -0.52 -2.71
C SER A 65 12.04 -1.40 -3.18
N TYR A 66 12.69 -0.98 -4.27
CA TYR A 66 13.83 -1.68 -4.87
C TYR A 66 13.51 -3.17 -5.16
N ALA A 67 12.34 -3.42 -5.78
CA ALA A 67 11.82 -4.75 -6.03
C ALA A 67 11.22 -4.85 -7.43
N GLU A 68 11.27 -6.05 -8.02
CA GLU A 68 10.69 -6.35 -9.33
C GLU A 68 9.71 -7.53 -9.24
N ASN A 69 8.74 -7.59 -10.17
CA ASN A 69 7.78 -8.68 -10.27
C ASN A 69 6.96 -8.90 -8.99
N VAL A 70 6.31 -7.85 -8.51
CA VAL A 70 5.49 -7.92 -7.29
C VAL A 70 4.01 -7.75 -7.61
N ILE A 71 3.18 -8.62 -7.06
CA ILE A 71 1.71 -8.50 -7.13
C ILE A 71 1.14 -8.39 -5.73
N VAL A 72 0.34 -7.33 -5.50
CA VAL A 72 -0.55 -7.19 -4.34
C VAL A 72 -1.99 -7.28 -4.84
N ASP A 73 -2.71 -8.30 -4.39
CA ASP A 73 -3.99 -8.68 -4.93
C ASP A 73 -5.03 -8.96 -3.84
N HIS A 74 -6.23 -8.39 -3.97
CA HIS A 74 -7.33 -8.54 -3.00
C HIS A 74 -6.93 -8.22 -1.55
N CYS A 75 -6.08 -7.24 -1.37
CA CYS A 75 -5.68 -6.76 -0.05
C CYS A 75 -6.51 -5.53 0.37
N SER A 76 -6.54 -5.27 1.66
CA SER A 76 -7.18 -4.07 2.18
C SER A 76 -6.26 -3.35 3.16
N VAL A 77 -6.05 -2.06 2.94
CA VAL A 77 -5.14 -1.22 3.72
C VAL A 77 -5.91 -0.03 4.27
N SER A 78 -5.84 0.20 5.58
CA SER A 78 -6.50 1.35 6.20
C SER A 78 -5.77 1.79 7.47
N TRP A 79 -6.13 3.01 7.92
CA TRP A 79 -5.63 3.62 9.16
C TRP A 79 -4.13 3.83 9.16
N THR A 80 -3.58 4.13 7.99
CA THR A 80 -2.17 4.49 7.84
C THR A 80 -1.92 5.94 8.25
N LEU A 81 -0.70 6.26 8.61
CA LEU A 81 -0.29 7.57 9.08
C LEU A 81 0.52 8.35 8.05
N ASP A 82 0.74 7.75 6.92
CA ASP A 82 1.24 8.30 5.67
C ASP A 82 0.48 7.58 4.54
N GLU A 83 1.13 7.11 3.50
CA GLU A 83 0.46 6.43 2.42
C GLU A 83 -0.13 5.06 2.82
N GLY A 84 -1.30 4.75 2.28
CA GLY A 84 -1.81 3.38 2.31
C GLY A 84 -0.89 2.44 1.54
N VAL A 85 -0.48 2.84 0.34
CA VAL A 85 0.44 2.07 -0.52
C VAL A 85 1.48 2.99 -1.14
N ASN A 86 2.74 2.57 -1.09
CA ASN A 86 3.88 3.24 -1.69
C ASN A 86 4.64 2.29 -2.61
N THR A 87 4.99 2.75 -3.84
CA THR A 87 5.65 1.89 -4.84
C THR A 87 6.71 2.60 -5.69
N TYR A 88 6.98 3.88 -5.50
CA TYR A 88 7.80 4.64 -6.46
C TYR A 88 9.32 4.51 -6.28
N HIS A 89 9.79 3.91 -5.21
CA HIS A 89 11.21 3.80 -4.92
C HIS A 89 11.89 2.65 -5.69
N GLY A 90 12.29 2.91 -6.94
CA GLY A 90 13.11 1.97 -7.73
C GLY A 90 12.45 0.63 -8.02
N THR A 91 11.14 0.62 -8.28
CA THR A 91 10.39 -0.60 -8.56
C THR A 91 10.20 -0.84 -10.05
N ARG A 92 9.97 -2.10 -10.43
CA ARG A 92 9.66 -2.53 -11.80
C ARG A 92 8.65 -3.67 -11.81
N ASN A 93 7.78 -3.68 -12.82
CA ASN A 93 6.78 -4.73 -13.04
C ASN A 93 5.94 -5.00 -11.77
N ILE A 94 5.32 -3.94 -11.25
CA ILE A 94 4.46 -4.01 -10.07
C ILE A 94 3.00 -4.03 -10.50
N THR A 95 2.20 -4.89 -9.90
CA THR A 95 0.75 -4.87 -10.06
C THR A 95 0.08 -4.74 -8.70
N ILE A 96 -0.77 -3.73 -8.55
CA ILE A 96 -1.70 -3.59 -7.40
C ILE A 96 -3.11 -3.70 -7.97
N GLN A 97 -3.85 -4.71 -7.57
CA GLN A 97 -5.17 -4.98 -8.14
C GLN A 97 -6.19 -5.45 -7.11
N TRP A 98 -7.46 -5.12 -7.36
CA TRP A 98 -8.61 -5.54 -6.54
C TRP A 98 -8.42 -5.23 -5.06
N CYS A 99 -7.71 -4.15 -4.76
CA CYS A 99 -7.42 -3.72 -3.39
C CYS A 99 -8.39 -2.62 -2.95
N LEU A 100 -8.65 -2.60 -1.65
CA LEU A 100 -9.30 -1.51 -0.95
C LEU A 100 -8.23 -0.73 -0.17
N ILE A 101 -7.96 0.49 -0.57
CA ILE A 101 -7.09 1.43 0.14
C ILE A 101 -8.00 2.53 0.68
N SER A 102 -8.15 2.60 2.00
CA SER A 102 -9.16 3.50 2.57
C SER A 102 -8.79 4.05 3.95
N GLU A 103 -9.36 5.21 4.27
CA GLU A 103 -9.39 5.74 5.64
C GLU A 103 -8.00 5.89 6.28
N SER A 104 -7.03 6.44 5.54
CA SER A 104 -5.78 6.88 6.16
C SER A 104 -6.06 7.98 7.18
N LEU A 105 -5.38 7.93 8.32
CA LEU A 105 -5.64 8.84 9.44
C LEU A 105 -5.13 10.25 9.11
N ASN A 106 -6.04 11.14 8.79
CA ASN A 106 -5.72 12.55 8.54
C ASN A 106 -5.44 13.31 9.84
N ASP A 107 -6.13 12.93 10.91
CA ASP A 107 -5.90 13.40 12.26
C ASP A 107 -5.46 12.22 13.13
N SER A 108 -4.25 12.26 13.62
CA SER A 108 -3.67 11.23 14.46
C SER A 108 -2.97 11.83 15.67
N LEU A 109 -2.60 11.01 16.64
CA LEU A 109 -1.82 11.45 17.80
C LEU A 109 -0.42 11.95 17.42
N LEU A 110 0.06 11.64 16.21
CA LEU A 110 1.42 11.94 15.77
C LEU A 110 1.49 13.09 14.77
N ARG A 111 0.50 13.22 13.89
CA ARG A 111 0.54 14.18 12.79
C ARG A 111 -0.86 14.44 12.24
N ASN A 112 -1.13 15.68 11.89
CA ASN A 112 -2.35 16.09 11.21
C ASN A 112 -2.09 16.44 9.75
N GLY A 113 -3.10 16.30 8.90
CA GLY A 113 -3.03 16.67 7.49
C GLY A 113 -2.24 15.68 6.61
N HIS A 114 -2.12 14.41 7.01
CA HIS A 114 -1.29 13.41 6.31
C HIS A 114 -2.02 12.09 6.01
N GLY A 115 -3.34 12.15 5.89
CA GLY A 115 -4.15 11.00 5.50
C GLY A 115 -4.10 10.73 4.01
N PHE A 116 -3.02 10.09 3.51
CA PHE A 116 -2.77 9.86 2.09
C PHE A 116 -3.16 8.45 1.65
N ALA A 117 -3.71 8.36 0.41
CA ALA A 117 -4.07 7.06 -0.15
C ALA A 117 -2.85 6.29 -0.66
N ALA A 118 -2.11 6.86 -1.61
CA ALA A 118 -0.99 6.17 -2.23
C ALA A 118 -0.03 7.11 -2.95
N SER A 119 1.25 6.72 -2.98
CA SER A 119 2.27 7.26 -3.89
C SER A 119 2.69 6.14 -4.84
N LEU A 120 2.17 6.18 -6.06
CA LEU A 120 2.35 5.12 -7.06
C LEU A 120 3.41 5.52 -8.09
N GLY A 121 4.23 4.56 -8.49
CA GLY A 121 5.26 4.81 -9.49
C GLY A 121 5.98 3.52 -9.89
N GLY A 122 7.17 3.68 -10.47
CA GLY A 122 8.00 2.60 -10.96
C GLY A 122 7.98 2.44 -12.48
N VAL A 123 8.63 1.42 -12.97
CA VAL A 123 8.75 1.13 -14.41
C VAL A 123 7.90 -0.08 -14.77
N ASP A 124 7.12 0.01 -15.85
CA ASP A 124 6.25 -1.08 -16.34
C ASP A 124 5.25 -1.54 -15.24
N THR A 125 4.48 -0.61 -14.67
CA THR A 125 3.60 -0.88 -13.53
C THR A 125 2.12 -0.78 -13.91
N SER A 126 1.28 -1.56 -13.22
CA SER A 126 -0.17 -1.56 -13.46
C SER A 126 -0.95 -1.49 -12.15
N TYR A 127 -1.86 -0.50 -12.07
CA TYR A 127 -2.71 -0.26 -10.91
C TYR A 127 -4.17 -0.27 -11.37
N HIS A 128 -4.89 -1.34 -11.09
CA HIS A 128 -6.24 -1.49 -11.65
C HIS A 128 -7.24 -2.18 -10.73
N HIS A 129 -8.52 -1.85 -10.94
CA HIS A 129 -9.63 -2.41 -10.17
C HIS A 129 -9.51 -2.18 -8.66
N ASN A 130 -8.91 -1.07 -8.25
CA ASN A 130 -8.79 -0.71 -6.85
C ASN A 130 -9.85 0.32 -6.46
N LEU A 131 -10.18 0.35 -5.18
CA LEU A 131 -10.96 1.42 -4.57
C LEU A 131 -10.05 2.22 -3.62
N PHE A 132 -9.89 3.53 -3.93
CA PHE A 132 -9.27 4.53 -3.06
C PHE A 132 -10.39 5.35 -2.43
N ALA A 133 -10.55 5.28 -1.12
CA ALA A 133 -11.71 5.90 -0.48
C ALA A 133 -11.38 6.58 0.86
N ASN A 134 -11.99 7.74 1.09
CA ASN A 134 -11.94 8.46 2.36
C ASN A 134 -10.51 8.88 2.74
N HIS A 135 -9.79 9.49 1.82
CA HIS A 135 -8.45 10.03 2.09
C HIS A 135 -8.43 11.54 1.90
N ALA A 136 -7.60 12.21 2.67
CA ALA A 136 -7.43 13.66 2.55
C ALA A 136 -6.67 14.06 1.28
N GLY A 137 -5.70 13.26 0.84
CA GLY A 137 -4.92 13.55 -0.35
C GLY A 137 -4.25 12.35 -0.98
N ARG A 138 -3.49 12.59 -2.05
CA ARG A 138 -2.79 11.56 -2.83
C ARG A 138 -3.69 10.38 -3.19
N ASN A 139 -4.73 10.65 -4.01
CA ASN A 139 -5.79 9.69 -4.33
C ASN A 139 -5.74 9.10 -5.76
N PRO A 140 -4.62 8.46 -6.19
CA PRO A 140 -3.24 8.51 -5.70
C PRO A 140 -2.44 9.71 -6.19
N SER A 141 -1.21 9.92 -5.71
CA SER A 141 -0.16 10.66 -6.42
C SER A 141 0.61 9.71 -7.34
N ILE A 142 0.93 10.18 -8.55
CA ILE A 142 1.90 9.50 -9.41
C ILE A 142 3.27 10.09 -9.10
N ALA A 143 4.11 9.30 -8.49
CA ALA A 143 5.39 9.72 -7.93
C ALA A 143 6.57 9.14 -8.73
N GLY A 144 7.75 9.67 -8.48
CA GLY A 144 9.00 9.19 -9.08
C GLY A 144 10.18 9.99 -8.56
N GLU A 145 11.37 9.46 -8.70
CA GLU A 145 12.63 10.10 -8.32
C GLU A 145 13.48 10.34 -9.58
N THR A 146 14.38 11.31 -9.54
CA THR A 146 15.30 11.56 -10.67
C THR A 146 16.12 10.31 -11.03
N SER A 147 16.55 9.56 -10.02
CA SER A 147 17.28 8.30 -10.20
C SER A 147 16.39 7.10 -10.55
N HIS A 148 15.10 7.18 -10.23
CA HIS A 148 14.11 6.12 -10.43
C HIS A 148 12.81 6.73 -10.96
N PRO A 149 12.79 7.12 -12.25
CA PRO A 149 11.62 7.76 -12.83
C PRO A 149 10.47 6.76 -12.98
N THR A 150 9.25 7.26 -12.94
CA THR A 150 8.07 6.49 -13.32
C THR A 150 7.94 6.47 -14.83
N ILE A 151 7.91 5.28 -15.42
CA ILE A 151 7.84 5.04 -16.85
C ILE A 151 6.85 3.92 -17.15
N ASN A 152 5.97 4.13 -18.14
CA ASN A 152 4.99 3.14 -18.58
C ASN A 152 4.09 2.65 -17.42
N LEU A 153 3.45 3.59 -16.75
CA LEU A 153 2.48 3.31 -15.69
C LEU A 153 1.07 3.25 -16.27
N ASP A 154 0.37 2.15 -16.00
CA ASP A 154 -1.02 1.94 -16.34
C ASP A 154 -1.92 2.10 -15.10
N PHE A 155 -2.83 3.08 -15.14
CA PHE A 155 -3.80 3.32 -14.08
C PHE A 155 -5.22 3.28 -14.64
N ARG A 156 -5.91 2.16 -14.49
CA ARG A 156 -7.22 1.94 -15.12
C ARG A 156 -8.24 1.25 -14.21
N ASN A 157 -9.52 1.45 -14.52
CA ASN A 157 -10.64 0.78 -13.84
C ASN A 157 -10.60 0.90 -12.31
N ASN A 158 -10.03 1.98 -11.79
CA ASN A 158 -10.04 2.29 -10.36
C ASN A 158 -11.23 3.19 -10.03
N VAL A 159 -11.65 3.13 -8.78
CA VAL A 159 -12.63 4.06 -8.21
C VAL A 159 -11.95 4.93 -7.18
N ILE A 160 -12.14 6.24 -7.28
CA ILE A 160 -11.69 7.22 -6.30
C ILE A 160 -12.93 7.86 -5.69
N PHE A 161 -13.11 7.69 -4.38
CA PHE A 161 -14.31 8.11 -3.69
C PHE A 161 -14.00 8.91 -2.43
N ASN A 162 -14.76 9.99 -2.23
CA ASN A 162 -14.75 10.82 -1.03
C ASN A 162 -13.34 11.30 -0.63
N TRP A 163 -12.70 12.03 -1.55
CA TRP A 163 -11.42 12.72 -1.31
C TRP A 163 -11.65 14.11 -0.73
N GLU A 164 -10.75 14.64 0.09
CA GLU A 164 -10.88 15.98 0.65
C GLU A 164 -10.18 17.05 -0.20
N ASN A 165 -8.86 17.02 -0.29
CA ASN A 165 -8.08 18.12 -0.85
C ASN A 165 -7.59 17.88 -2.28
N ARG A 166 -7.10 16.66 -2.58
CA ARG A 166 -6.54 16.31 -3.88
C ARG A 166 -7.04 14.95 -4.34
N ARG A 167 -7.46 14.89 -5.61
CA ARG A 167 -7.97 13.67 -6.23
C ARG A 167 -6.82 12.77 -6.67
N LEU A 168 -6.27 13.11 -7.83
CA LEU A 168 -5.14 12.46 -8.49
C LEU A 168 -4.11 13.55 -8.79
N ASP A 169 -2.86 13.36 -8.45
CA ASP A 169 -1.77 14.31 -8.68
C ASP A 169 -0.42 13.63 -9.02
#